data_37b4620520ef0d5ad4003af7574c1d58
#
_entry.id   37b4620520ef0d5ad4003af7574c1d58
#
_cell.length_a   1.000
_cell.length_b   1.000
_cell.length_c   1.000
_cell.angle_alpha   90.00
_cell.angle_beta   90.00
_cell.angle_gamma   90.00
#
_symmetry.space_group_name_H-M   'P 1'
#
loop_
_entity.id
_entity.type
_entity.pdbx_description
1 polymer ?
#
loop_
_entity_poly.entity_id
_entity_poly.type
_entity_poly.pdbx_seq_one_letter_code
_entity_poly.pdbx_strand_id
1 'polypeptide(L)'
;MFSHCWTNAEEILLEQISLRLARLLSARANTRVTSIFRDAQHSAEVAATGASPVVLSLEDDPTEKFTSVFEGKEVVYFSAGAGGKGGPERTTKVDYEGALKVFDAIELVKGTKPRLILVSAIDVRDRSIAPPHYVGA
;
A
#
# COMPACT_ATOMS: atom_id res chain seq x y z
N MET A 1 2.33 10.49 -3.63
CA MET A 1 2.44 9.14 -4.20
C MET A 1 1.76 8.16 -3.30
N PHE A 2 1.00 7.27 -3.90
CA PHE A 2 0.33 6.18 -3.22
C PHE A 2 0.98 4.87 -3.64
N SER A 3 1.38 4.07 -2.69
CA SER A 3 1.69 2.68 -2.92
C SER A 3 0.48 1.86 -2.49
N HIS A 4 -0.16 1.19 -3.44
CA HIS A 4 -1.27 0.29 -3.18
C HIS A 4 -0.81 -1.11 -3.55
N CYS A 5 -0.89 -2.03 -2.61
CA CYS A 5 -0.75 -3.44 -2.92
C CYS A 5 -2.15 -4.05 -2.94
N TRP A 6 -2.54 -4.57 -4.08
CA TRP A 6 -3.86 -5.14 -4.33
C TRP A 6 -3.82 -6.66 -4.28
N THR A 7 -4.83 -7.27 -3.70
CA THR A 7 -5.07 -8.69 -3.80
C THR A 7 -6.54 -8.97 -4.05
N ASN A 8 -6.80 -9.73 -5.09
CA ASN A 8 -8.06 -10.32 -5.62
C ASN A 8 -9.43 -9.95 -5.06
N ALA A 9 -10.33 -9.81 -5.98
CA ALA A 9 -11.77 -9.61 -6.19
C ALA A 9 -12.80 -9.68 -5.04
N GLU A 10 -12.47 -9.98 -3.79
CA GLU A 10 -13.40 -9.95 -2.64
C GLU A 10 -12.99 -8.94 -1.55
N GLU A 11 -11.94 -8.16 -1.77
CA GLU A 11 -11.48 -7.13 -0.85
C GLU A 11 -12.04 -5.75 -1.17
N ILE A 12 -13.31 -5.68 -1.39
CA ILE A 12 -14.04 -4.48 -1.86
C ILE A 12 -13.83 -3.23 -0.99
N LEU A 13 -13.48 -3.38 0.27
CA LEU A 13 -13.39 -2.24 1.20
C LEU A 13 -12.01 -1.55 1.22
N LEU A 14 -10.91 -2.30 1.26
CA LEU A 14 -9.55 -1.72 1.27
C LEU A 14 -9.15 -1.20 -0.11
N GLU A 15 -9.49 -1.91 -1.16
CA GLU A 15 -9.35 -1.48 -2.55
C GLU A 15 -10.05 -0.14 -2.80
N GLN A 16 -11.26 0.01 -2.33
CA GLN A 16 -12.03 1.24 -2.50
C GLN A 16 -11.41 2.45 -1.80
N ILE A 17 -10.82 2.28 -0.62
CA ILE A 17 -10.15 3.39 0.08
C ILE A 17 -9.01 3.92 -0.76
N SER A 18 -8.18 3.06 -1.29
CA SER A 18 -7.00 3.40 -2.07
C SER A 18 -7.35 4.07 -3.40
N LEU A 19 -8.30 3.54 -4.14
CA LEU A 19 -8.78 4.17 -5.39
C LEU A 19 -9.48 5.50 -5.13
N ARG A 20 -10.28 5.60 -4.07
CA ARG A 20 -10.92 6.86 -3.69
C ARG A 20 -9.87 7.91 -3.33
N LEU A 21 -8.86 7.53 -2.58
CA LEU A 21 -7.77 8.41 -2.21
C LEU A 21 -6.98 8.85 -3.46
N ALA A 22 -6.68 7.92 -4.37
CA ALA A 22 -6.04 8.23 -5.65
C ALA A 22 -6.86 9.24 -6.47
N ARG A 23 -8.18 9.05 -6.60
CA ARG A 23 -9.09 9.99 -7.29
C ARG A 23 -9.08 11.36 -6.63
N LEU A 24 -9.24 11.42 -5.31
CA LEU A 24 -9.31 12.69 -4.57
C LEU A 24 -8.02 13.50 -4.71
N LEU A 25 -6.87 12.82 -4.72
CA LEU A 25 -5.59 13.50 -4.82
C LEU A 25 -5.21 13.83 -6.25
N SER A 26 -5.54 12.97 -7.22
CA SER A 26 -5.35 13.27 -8.64
C SER A 26 -6.21 14.45 -9.11
N ALA A 27 -7.34 14.70 -8.45
CA ALA A 27 -8.19 15.86 -8.73
C ALA A 27 -7.63 17.18 -8.18
N ARG A 28 -6.62 17.14 -7.30
CA ARG A 28 -6.00 18.36 -6.76
C ARG A 28 -5.01 18.97 -7.75
N ALA A 29 -5.07 20.29 -7.92
CA ALA A 29 -4.07 21.02 -8.69
C ALA A 29 -2.66 20.77 -8.12
N ASN A 30 -1.68 20.62 -9.00
CA ASN A 30 -0.27 20.41 -8.67
C ASN A 30 0.06 19.12 -7.91
N THR A 31 -0.84 18.12 -7.93
CA THR A 31 -0.60 16.83 -7.31
C THR A 31 -0.44 15.75 -8.39
N ARG A 32 0.68 15.03 -8.36
CA ARG A 32 0.91 13.85 -9.19
C ARG A 32 0.85 12.61 -8.33
N VAL A 33 -0.01 11.68 -8.68
CA VAL A 33 -0.24 10.42 -7.97
C VAL A 33 0.35 9.27 -8.77
N THR A 34 1.12 8.41 -8.10
CA THR A 34 1.56 7.12 -8.65
C THR A 34 0.97 6.04 -7.76
N SER A 35 0.29 5.07 -8.34
CA SER A 35 -0.26 3.92 -7.62
C SER A 35 0.53 2.68 -7.95
N ILE A 36 1.02 1.98 -6.91
CA ILE A 36 1.68 0.68 -7.02
C ILE A 36 0.65 -0.40 -6.69
N PHE A 37 0.58 -1.43 -7.52
CA PHE A 37 -0.31 -2.58 -7.35
C PHE A 37 0.33 -3.82 -7.99
N ARG A 38 -0.10 -5.02 -7.54
CA ARG A 38 0.52 -6.29 -7.95
C ARG A 38 0.04 -6.80 -9.30
N ASP A 39 -1.27 -6.75 -9.56
CA ASP A 39 -1.89 -7.35 -10.74
C ASP A 39 -2.10 -6.35 -11.86
N ALA A 40 -1.42 -6.58 -12.99
CA ALA A 40 -1.50 -5.73 -14.17
C ALA A 40 -2.93 -5.53 -14.73
N GLN A 41 -3.86 -6.43 -14.40
CA GLN A 41 -5.27 -6.31 -14.80
C GLN A 41 -5.93 -5.04 -14.24
N HIS A 42 -5.47 -4.53 -13.11
CA HIS A 42 -5.99 -3.31 -12.49
C HIS A 42 -5.43 -2.00 -13.08
N SER A 43 -4.52 -2.08 -14.06
CA SER A 43 -3.86 -0.90 -14.64
C SER A 43 -4.86 0.12 -15.19
N ALA A 44 -5.88 -0.34 -15.91
CA ALA A 44 -6.90 0.54 -16.49
C ALA A 44 -7.76 1.22 -15.43
N GLU A 45 -8.12 0.50 -14.37
CA GLU A 45 -8.90 1.02 -13.24
C GLU A 45 -8.11 2.07 -12.46
N VAL A 46 -6.83 1.81 -12.19
CA VAL A 46 -5.93 2.77 -11.56
C VAL A 46 -5.76 4.02 -12.42
N ALA A 47 -5.50 3.85 -13.71
CA ALA A 47 -5.37 4.99 -14.65
C ALA A 47 -6.65 5.85 -14.70
N ALA A 48 -7.82 5.23 -14.62
CA ALA A 48 -9.10 5.94 -14.58
C ALA A 48 -9.27 6.84 -13.34
N THR A 49 -8.46 6.67 -12.29
CA THR A 49 -8.42 7.59 -11.15
C THR A 49 -7.62 8.86 -11.42
N GLY A 50 -6.89 8.94 -12.52
CA GLY A 50 -5.91 9.99 -12.82
C GLY A 50 -4.51 9.72 -12.26
N ALA A 51 -4.30 8.58 -11.60
CA ALA A 51 -3.00 8.16 -11.11
C ALA A 51 -2.19 7.44 -12.19
N SER A 52 -0.86 7.53 -12.11
CA SER A 52 0.05 6.75 -12.95
C SER A 52 0.18 5.32 -12.38
N PRO A 53 -0.21 4.28 -13.13
CA PRO A 53 -0.13 2.91 -12.67
C PRO A 53 1.31 2.39 -12.71
N VAL A 54 1.72 1.66 -11.67
CA VAL A 54 3.01 0.95 -11.59
C VAL A 54 2.75 -0.45 -11.03
N VAL A 55 3.13 -1.47 -11.80
CA VAL A 55 2.99 -2.87 -11.38
C VAL A 55 4.24 -3.30 -10.62
N LEU A 56 4.11 -3.56 -9.33
CA LEU A 56 5.16 -4.09 -8.45
C LEU A 56 4.54 -4.97 -7.36
N SER A 57 5.16 -6.11 -7.09
CA SER A 57 4.77 -7.05 -6.05
C SER A 57 5.63 -6.87 -4.80
N LEU A 58 5.00 -6.67 -3.64
CA LEU A 58 5.72 -6.65 -2.35
C LEU A 58 6.37 -8.00 -2.03
N GLU A 59 5.81 -9.08 -2.55
CA GLU A 59 6.31 -10.44 -2.32
C GLU A 59 7.51 -10.75 -3.22
N ASP A 60 7.47 -10.34 -4.49
CA ASP A 60 8.39 -10.83 -5.52
C ASP A 60 9.44 -9.82 -5.99
N ASP A 61 9.10 -8.52 -5.97
CA ASP A 61 10.00 -7.49 -6.46
C ASP A 61 11.01 -7.03 -5.39
N PRO A 62 12.25 -6.70 -5.79
CA PRO A 62 13.28 -6.24 -4.87
C PRO A 62 13.02 -4.81 -4.37
N THR A 63 13.57 -4.49 -3.20
CA THR A 63 13.43 -3.20 -2.51
C THR A 63 13.84 -2.01 -3.38
N GLU A 64 14.87 -2.17 -4.20
CA GLU A 64 15.43 -1.13 -5.07
C GLU A 64 14.42 -0.61 -6.11
N LYS A 65 13.52 -1.47 -6.59
CA LYS A 65 12.44 -1.04 -7.49
C LYS A 65 11.49 -0.07 -6.80
N PHE A 66 11.13 -0.36 -5.54
CA PHE A 66 10.31 0.55 -4.74
C PHE A 66 11.04 1.86 -4.45
N THR A 67 12.32 1.78 -4.09
CA THR A 67 13.17 2.96 -3.89
C THR A 67 13.13 3.88 -5.10
N SER A 68 13.33 3.34 -6.31
CA SER A 68 13.30 4.12 -7.56
C SER A 68 11.95 4.79 -7.79
N VAL A 69 10.85 4.14 -7.42
CA VAL A 69 9.51 4.74 -7.52
C VAL A 69 9.28 5.80 -6.46
N PHE A 70 9.91 5.68 -5.29
CA PHE A 70 9.78 6.65 -4.19
C PHE A 70 10.65 7.89 -4.34
N GLU A 71 11.68 7.86 -5.18
CA GLU A 71 12.52 9.02 -5.45
C GLU A 71 11.70 10.23 -5.93
N GLY A 72 11.98 11.41 -5.35
CA GLY A 72 11.29 12.64 -5.67
C GLY A 72 9.81 12.71 -5.25
N LYS A 73 9.37 11.81 -4.37
CA LYS A 73 8.01 11.84 -3.80
C LYS A 73 8.01 12.51 -2.44
N GLU A 74 6.94 13.23 -2.15
CA GLU A 74 6.76 13.91 -0.86
C GLU A 74 6.12 13.01 0.19
N VAL A 75 5.19 12.13 -0.25
CA VAL A 75 4.42 11.26 0.65
C VAL A 75 4.24 9.89 0.00
N VAL A 76 4.43 8.85 0.80
CA VAL A 76 4.06 7.47 0.50
C VAL A 76 2.91 7.07 1.42
N TYR A 77 1.81 6.60 0.84
CA TYR A 77 0.71 5.99 1.60
C TYR A 77 0.81 4.49 1.45
N PHE A 78 0.92 3.79 2.55
CA PHE A 78 0.93 2.34 2.59
C PHE A 78 -0.38 1.82 3.17
N SER A 79 -1.15 1.12 2.34
CA SER A 79 -2.43 0.51 2.70
C SER A 79 -2.54 -0.93 2.17
N ALA A 80 -1.41 -1.59 2.00
CA ALA A 80 -1.38 -2.98 1.59
C ALA A 80 -1.71 -3.90 2.77
N GLY A 81 -2.35 -5.02 2.47
CA GLY A 81 -2.64 -6.09 3.41
C GLY A 81 -3.02 -7.37 2.69
N ALA A 82 -2.87 -8.51 3.36
CA ALA A 82 -3.26 -9.82 2.81
C ALA A 82 -4.79 -10.03 2.79
N GLY A 83 -5.55 -9.14 3.44
CA GLY A 83 -7.00 -9.18 3.51
C GLY A 83 -7.57 -10.44 4.17
N GLY A 84 -6.80 -11.08 5.05
CA GLY A 84 -7.19 -12.32 5.70
C GLY A 84 -7.19 -13.56 4.81
N LYS A 85 -6.77 -13.44 3.55
CA LYS A 85 -6.70 -14.56 2.60
C LYS A 85 -5.30 -15.18 2.59
N GLY A 86 -5.21 -16.50 2.49
CA GLY A 86 -3.93 -17.24 2.40
C GLY A 86 -3.26 -17.54 3.74
N GLY A 87 -4.00 -17.39 4.83
CA GLY A 87 -3.54 -17.80 6.17
C GLY A 87 -2.50 -16.89 6.82
N PRO A 88 -2.01 -17.26 8.02
CA PRO A 88 -1.06 -16.46 8.80
C PRO A 88 0.27 -16.20 8.07
N GLU A 89 0.75 -17.17 7.29
CA GLU A 89 2.01 -17.04 6.54
C GLU A 89 1.95 -15.90 5.52
N ARG A 90 0.83 -15.78 4.79
CA ARG A 90 0.66 -14.72 3.82
C ARG A 90 0.46 -13.37 4.49
N THR A 91 -0.26 -13.31 5.61
CA THR A 91 -0.37 -12.10 6.42
C THR A 91 1.01 -11.62 6.86
N THR A 92 1.86 -12.53 7.38
CA THR A 92 3.23 -12.17 7.72
C THR A 92 3.99 -11.62 6.52
N LYS A 93 3.89 -12.27 5.38
CA LYS A 93 4.63 -11.91 4.17
C LYS A 93 4.21 -10.57 3.57
N VAL A 94 2.92 -10.28 3.54
CA VAL A 94 2.38 -9.06 2.92
C VAL A 94 2.30 -7.91 3.92
N ASP A 95 1.70 -8.15 5.10
CA ASP A 95 1.41 -7.07 6.05
C ASP A 95 2.66 -6.67 6.85
N TYR A 96 3.52 -7.63 7.22
CA TYR A 96 4.71 -7.37 8.01
C TYR A 96 5.95 -7.19 7.14
N GLU A 97 6.38 -8.21 6.38
CA GLU A 97 7.58 -8.14 5.54
C GLU A 97 7.44 -7.11 4.42
N GLY A 98 6.22 -7.00 3.85
CA GLY A 98 5.89 -5.97 2.86
C GLY A 98 6.00 -4.55 3.42
N ALA A 99 5.55 -4.32 4.66
CA ALA A 99 5.73 -3.03 5.33
C ALA A 99 7.21 -2.73 5.59
N LEU A 100 7.98 -3.71 6.08
CA LEU A 100 9.44 -3.55 6.28
C LEU A 100 10.14 -3.21 4.97
N LYS A 101 9.80 -3.90 3.88
CA LYS A 101 10.34 -3.60 2.54
C LYS A 101 10.07 -2.15 2.11
N VAL A 102 8.88 -1.62 2.39
CA VAL A 102 8.56 -0.21 2.10
C VAL A 102 9.36 0.74 2.97
N PHE A 103 9.56 0.41 4.26
CA PHE A 103 10.41 1.22 5.16
C PHE A 103 11.85 1.25 4.66
N ASP A 104 12.42 0.11 4.34
CA ASP A 104 13.77 -0.01 3.79
C ASP A 104 13.91 0.75 2.46
N ALA A 105 12.91 0.64 1.58
CA ALA A 105 12.89 1.36 0.33
C ALA A 105 12.91 2.89 0.52
N ILE A 106 12.17 3.41 1.50
CA ILE A 106 12.18 4.83 1.86
C ILE A 106 13.54 5.23 2.44
N GLU A 107 14.14 4.39 3.29
CA GLU A 107 15.47 4.65 3.87
C GLU A 107 16.56 4.71 2.80
N LEU A 108 16.45 3.97 1.72
CA LEU A 108 17.38 3.95 0.60
C LEU A 108 17.21 5.14 -0.37
N VAL A 109 16.12 5.91 -0.28
CA VAL A 109 15.91 7.10 -1.14
C VAL A 109 17.03 8.10 -0.91
N LYS A 110 17.64 8.57 -2.01
CA LYS A 110 18.67 9.58 -1.98
C LYS A 110 18.04 10.98 -1.88
N GLY A 111 18.59 11.82 -1.01
CA GLY A 111 18.09 13.18 -0.80
C GLY A 111 16.93 13.23 0.19
N THR A 112 15.89 14.00 -0.12
CA THR A 112 14.72 14.16 0.76
C THR A 112 13.86 12.90 0.74
N LYS A 113 13.74 12.24 1.88
CA LYS A 113 12.89 11.06 2.03
C LYS A 113 11.42 11.43 2.09
N PRO A 114 10.54 10.66 1.44
CA PRO A 114 9.10 10.88 1.55
C PRO A 114 8.59 10.61 2.96
N ARG A 115 7.55 11.34 3.37
CA ARG A 115 6.80 11.02 4.58
C ARG A 115 5.99 9.75 4.35
N LEU A 116 6.04 8.82 5.29
CA LEU A 116 5.19 7.63 5.28
C LEU A 116 3.90 7.87 6.06
N ILE A 117 2.78 7.48 5.46
CA ILE A 117 1.48 7.36 6.11
C ILE A 117 1.03 5.90 5.99
N LEU A 118 0.95 5.22 7.13
CA LEU A 118 0.54 3.82 7.22
C LEU A 118 -0.92 3.73 7.63
N VAL A 119 -1.71 3.01 6.84
CA VAL A 119 -3.07 2.61 7.25
C VAL A 119 -2.94 1.39 8.16
N SER A 120 -3.36 1.55 9.40
CA SER A 120 -3.28 0.53 10.43
C SER A 120 -4.67 0.07 10.87
N ALA A 121 -4.75 -0.99 11.66
CA ALA A 121 -6.00 -1.47 12.22
C ALA A 121 -6.41 -0.66 13.47
N ILE A 122 -7.70 -0.72 13.80
CA ILE A 122 -8.24 -0.15 15.04
C ILE A 122 -7.67 -0.94 16.24
N ASP A 123 -7.34 -0.22 17.31
CA ASP A 123 -6.94 -0.78 18.61
C ASP A 123 -5.66 -1.66 18.61
N VAL A 124 -4.76 -1.46 17.65
CA VAL A 124 -3.44 -2.13 17.66
C VAL A 124 -2.53 -1.71 18.83
N ARG A 125 -2.90 -0.65 19.55
CA ARG A 125 -2.09 -0.07 20.63
C ARG A 125 -2.05 -0.91 21.89
N ASP A 126 -3.14 -1.62 22.18
CA ASP A 126 -3.28 -2.46 23.36
C ASP A 126 -4.09 -3.72 23.03
N ARG A 127 -3.43 -4.87 23.07
CA ARG A 127 -4.06 -6.16 22.76
C ARG A 127 -5.13 -6.57 23.78
N SER A 128 -5.08 -6.02 25.00
CA SER A 128 -6.11 -6.30 26.01
C SER A 128 -7.46 -5.66 25.69
N ILE A 129 -7.46 -4.65 24.81
CA ILE A 129 -8.66 -3.92 24.37
C ILE A 129 -9.17 -4.43 23.01
N ALA A 130 -8.49 -5.39 22.40
CA ALA A 130 -8.87 -5.91 21.09
C ALA A 130 -10.31 -6.46 21.14
N PRO A 131 -11.18 -6.05 20.20
CA PRO A 131 -12.55 -6.57 20.13
C PRO A 131 -12.57 -8.09 20.01
N PRO A 132 -13.57 -8.79 20.58
CA PRO A 132 -13.63 -10.25 20.61
C PRO A 132 -13.46 -10.94 19.26
N HIS A 133 -13.82 -10.30 18.17
CA HIS A 133 -13.67 -10.83 16.81
C HIS A 133 -12.21 -10.86 16.30
N TYR A 134 -11.27 -10.20 16.99
CA TYR A 134 -9.84 -10.27 16.72
C TYR A 134 -9.11 -11.33 17.57
N VAL A 135 -9.77 -11.90 18.56
CA VAL A 135 -9.15 -12.78 19.57
C VAL A 135 -9.31 -14.27 19.22
N GLY A 136 -9.96 -14.59 18.12
CA GLY A 136 -10.34 -15.96 17.76
C GLY A 136 -9.78 -16.48 16.41
N ALA A 137 -8.75 -15.89 15.88
CA ALA A 137 -8.10 -16.36 14.65
C ALA A 137 -6.74 -16.99 14.93
#